data_3b874497cd61cee53aae712d16895474
#
_entry.id   3b874497cd61cee53aae712d16895474
#
_cell.length_a   1.000
_cell.length_b   1.000
_cell.length_c   1.000
_cell.angle_alpha   90.00
_cell.angle_beta   90.00
_cell.angle_gamma   90.00
#
_symmetry.space_group_name_H-M   'P 1'
#
loop_
_entity.id
_entity.type
_entity.pdbx_description
1 polymer ?
#
loop_
_entity_poly.entity_id
_entity_poly.type
_entity_poly.pdbx_seq_one_letter_code
_entity_poly.pdbx_strand_id
1 'polypeptide(L)'
;MRKITSLLLLLLASMMVLMGTGAAAAQKVTVFKFAHDNSPDPLSSSQQAFAMVFKNLVESKTNGQIKVEIFPAGALGKIRERLELIQVNAIQGTLSSIGGITQFIPEIGALDVPFAIQDYAVAHRVYDGPFLDELRKAVASKIPGARLLTVAEAGGFYAITNNVRPIKSPSDMKGLKFRTMEVPVQMKMFEALGAAAVPIAYPELYTSLQTGVIAGQTNPVPIVVDGRFYEVQKYLTLTNHLYGTDWFVVSDKFLKGLTESQRYIIYEAAQTATIASRGLLRIVESSSKGSDFLSQHGVQIYSPTQDELQEFRNMAVPAVKRFISEKYGKAGDEWADKFLAAIKQAEQQLAAEAKTAVK
;
A
#
# COMPACT_ATOMS: atom_id res chain seq x y z
N MET A 1 -66.07 0.11 -45.95
CA MET A 1 -64.59 -0.19 -45.90
C MET A 1 -63.73 1.03 -45.59
N ARG A 2 -64.00 2.24 -46.05
CA ARG A 2 -63.14 3.44 -45.75
C ARG A 2 -63.12 3.91 -44.29
N LYS A 3 -64.17 3.68 -43.47
CA LYS A 3 -64.21 4.09 -42.06
C LYS A 3 -63.45 3.17 -41.12
N ILE A 4 -63.22 1.89 -41.45
CA ILE A 4 -62.50 0.92 -40.64
C ILE A 4 -61.00 1.11 -40.81
N THR A 5 -60.52 1.46 -42.02
CA THR A 5 -59.13 1.79 -42.29
C THR A 5 -58.64 3.05 -41.57
N SER A 6 -59.49 4.06 -41.40
CA SER A 6 -59.11 5.27 -40.65
C SER A 6 -59.05 5.07 -39.15
N LEU A 7 -59.82 4.12 -38.58
CA LEU A 7 -59.77 3.80 -37.14
C LEU A 7 -58.54 2.97 -36.77
N LEU A 8 -58.12 2.06 -37.70
CA LEU A 8 -56.86 1.28 -37.50
C LEU A 8 -55.60 2.14 -37.61
N LEU A 9 -55.59 3.14 -38.50
CA LEU A 9 -54.48 4.07 -38.64
C LEU A 9 -54.34 5.01 -37.43
N LEU A 10 -55.45 5.42 -36.81
CA LEU A 10 -55.44 6.22 -35.55
C LEU A 10 -54.99 5.41 -34.33
N LEU A 11 -55.35 4.14 -34.26
CA LEU A 11 -54.86 3.22 -33.19
C LEU A 11 -53.37 2.90 -33.32
N LEU A 12 -52.85 2.71 -34.53
CA LEU A 12 -51.41 2.53 -34.79
C LEU A 12 -50.62 3.80 -34.52
N ALA A 13 -51.14 4.98 -34.83
CA ALA A 13 -50.49 6.24 -34.51
C ALA A 13 -50.46 6.54 -33.00
N SER A 14 -51.53 6.18 -32.26
CA SER A 14 -51.54 6.34 -30.80
C SER A 14 -50.62 5.32 -30.09
N MET A 15 -50.39 4.13 -30.66
CA MET A 15 -49.46 3.13 -30.12
C MET A 15 -47.99 3.48 -30.37
N MET A 16 -47.65 4.22 -31.44
CA MET A 16 -46.32 4.75 -31.72
C MET A 16 -45.94 5.96 -30.82
N VAL A 17 -46.90 6.75 -30.37
CA VAL A 17 -46.62 7.91 -29.48
C VAL A 17 -46.35 7.47 -28.03
N LEU A 18 -46.76 6.27 -27.62
CA LEU A 18 -46.46 5.72 -26.28
C LEU A 18 -45.08 5.00 -26.18
N MET A 19 -44.37 4.81 -27.29
CA MET A 19 -43.05 4.18 -27.31
C MET A 19 -41.85 5.16 -27.30
N GLY A 20 -42.06 6.42 -27.11
CA GLY A 20 -40.98 7.36 -27.26
C GLY A 20 -41.03 8.54 -26.33
N THR A 21 -40.71 8.39 -25.07
CA THR A 21 -39.97 9.40 -24.30
C THR A 21 -39.61 8.84 -22.89
N GLY A 22 -39.02 7.70 -22.86
CA GLY A 22 -38.07 7.45 -21.79
C GLY A 22 -36.84 8.31 -22.10
N ALA A 23 -36.89 9.59 -21.83
CA ALA A 23 -35.67 10.38 -21.76
C ALA A 23 -34.84 9.73 -20.66
N ALA A 24 -33.89 8.91 -21.07
CA ALA A 24 -32.85 8.42 -20.14
C ALA A 24 -32.24 9.70 -19.55
N ALA A 25 -32.67 10.06 -18.35
CA ALA A 25 -32.07 11.15 -17.62
C ALA A 25 -30.55 10.84 -17.67
N ALA A 26 -29.76 11.73 -18.26
CA ALA A 26 -28.34 11.54 -18.39
C ALA A 26 -27.80 11.22 -16.99
N GLN A 27 -27.44 9.97 -16.79
CA GLN A 27 -27.07 9.47 -15.49
C GLN A 27 -25.81 10.22 -15.08
N LYS A 28 -25.88 11.03 -14.00
CA LYS A 28 -24.77 11.85 -13.53
C LYS A 28 -23.61 10.93 -13.18
N VAL A 29 -22.58 10.93 -14.03
CA VAL A 29 -21.34 10.17 -13.77
C VAL A 29 -20.54 10.89 -12.69
N THR A 30 -20.19 10.16 -11.66
CA THR A 30 -19.30 10.63 -10.58
C THR A 30 -17.88 10.13 -10.87
N VAL A 31 -16.90 11.03 -10.82
CA VAL A 31 -15.50 10.68 -11.06
C VAL A 31 -14.82 10.35 -9.73
N PHE A 32 -14.08 9.24 -9.71
CA PHE A 32 -13.19 8.83 -8.64
C PHE A 32 -11.74 8.94 -9.13
N LYS A 33 -11.03 9.98 -8.72
CA LYS A 33 -9.60 10.13 -9.00
C LYS A 33 -8.81 9.33 -8.00
N PHE A 34 -8.04 8.35 -8.51
CA PHE A 34 -7.21 7.44 -7.73
C PHE A 34 -5.73 7.72 -8.01
N ALA A 35 -4.95 8.07 -6.99
CA ALA A 35 -3.52 8.36 -7.14
C ALA A 35 -2.63 7.36 -6.39
N HIS A 36 -1.44 7.07 -6.95
CA HIS A 36 -0.42 6.25 -6.31
C HIS A 36 1.01 6.57 -6.82
N ASP A 37 2.04 5.99 -6.16
CA ASP A 37 3.44 6.31 -6.42
C ASP A 37 4.13 5.42 -7.46
N ASN A 38 3.68 4.17 -7.61
CA ASN A 38 4.36 3.16 -8.41
C ASN A 38 4.10 3.31 -9.91
N SER A 39 4.82 2.53 -10.73
CA SER A 39 4.68 2.55 -12.17
C SER A 39 3.27 2.22 -12.66
N PRO A 40 2.90 2.55 -13.91
CA PRO A 40 1.59 2.20 -14.49
C PRO A 40 1.49 0.74 -14.96
N ASP A 41 2.51 -0.09 -14.77
CA ASP A 41 2.48 -1.50 -15.18
C ASP A 41 1.79 -2.37 -14.12
N PRO A 42 0.59 -2.93 -14.39
CA PRO A 42 -0.14 -3.74 -13.42
C PRO A 42 0.48 -5.13 -13.17
N LEU A 43 1.46 -5.55 -13.96
CA LEU A 43 2.14 -6.85 -13.81
C LEU A 43 3.42 -6.77 -12.97
N SER A 44 3.91 -5.57 -12.69
CA SER A 44 5.06 -5.33 -11.82
C SER A 44 4.71 -4.51 -10.58
N SER A 45 3.74 -3.60 -10.70
CA SER A 45 3.32 -2.69 -9.64
C SER A 45 2.09 -3.19 -8.89
N SER A 46 2.23 -3.49 -7.60
CA SER A 46 1.10 -3.86 -6.72
C SER A 46 0.06 -2.74 -6.60
N GLN A 47 0.50 -1.49 -6.56
CA GLN A 47 -0.40 -0.33 -6.47
C GLN A 47 -1.22 -0.15 -7.75
N GLN A 48 -0.61 -0.34 -8.93
CA GLN A 48 -1.34 -0.27 -10.19
C GLN A 48 -2.30 -1.46 -10.36
N ALA A 49 -1.89 -2.67 -9.96
CA ALA A 49 -2.77 -3.83 -9.95
C ALA A 49 -3.98 -3.62 -9.05
N PHE A 50 -3.77 -3.11 -7.84
CA PHE A 50 -4.85 -2.72 -6.93
C PHE A 50 -5.79 -1.71 -7.62
N ALA A 51 -5.25 -0.63 -8.17
CA ALA A 51 -6.03 0.45 -8.79
C ALA A 51 -6.85 -0.05 -9.97
N MET A 52 -6.31 -0.96 -10.80
CA MET A 52 -7.03 -1.53 -11.94
C MET A 52 -8.15 -2.49 -11.52
N VAL A 53 -7.90 -3.37 -10.55
CA VAL A 53 -8.96 -4.26 -10.02
C VAL A 53 -10.07 -3.44 -9.38
N PHE A 54 -9.72 -2.45 -8.55
CA PHE A 54 -10.66 -1.52 -7.95
C PHE A 54 -11.49 -0.80 -9.01
N LYS A 55 -10.83 -0.21 -10.02
CA LYS A 55 -11.49 0.48 -11.14
C LYS A 55 -12.51 -0.41 -11.84
N ASN A 56 -12.10 -1.60 -12.27
CA ASN A 56 -12.95 -2.50 -13.03
C ASN A 56 -14.18 -2.94 -12.23
N LEU A 57 -14.03 -3.23 -10.94
CA LEU A 57 -15.14 -3.62 -10.07
C LEU A 57 -16.09 -2.46 -9.81
N VAL A 58 -15.57 -1.27 -9.50
CA VAL A 58 -16.39 -0.09 -9.25
C VAL A 58 -17.18 0.30 -10.51
N GLU A 59 -16.51 0.40 -11.65
CA GLU A 59 -17.18 0.80 -12.90
C GLU A 59 -18.23 -0.21 -13.34
N SER A 60 -17.94 -1.52 -13.29
CA SER A 60 -18.88 -2.56 -13.70
C SER A 60 -20.07 -2.67 -12.76
N LYS A 61 -19.85 -2.72 -11.45
CA LYS A 61 -20.92 -2.90 -10.46
C LYS A 61 -21.80 -1.66 -10.26
N THR A 62 -21.28 -0.49 -10.62
CA THR A 62 -22.10 0.75 -10.62
C THR A 62 -22.74 1.06 -11.99
N ASN A 63 -22.67 0.14 -12.97
CA ASN A 63 -23.12 0.36 -14.34
C ASN A 63 -22.56 1.68 -14.92
N GLY A 64 -21.30 2.00 -14.60
CA GLY A 64 -20.61 3.21 -15.05
C GLY A 64 -21.07 4.52 -14.38
N GLN A 65 -21.87 4.46 -13.32
CA GLN A 65 -22.24 5.66 -12.54
C GLN A 65 -21.05 6.27 -11.81
N ILE A 66 -20.06 5.45 -11.46
CA ILE A 66 -18.77 5.90 -10.91
C ILE A 66 -17.70 5.52 -11.92
N LYS A 67 -16.93 6.51 -12.39
CA LYS A 67 -15.77 6.33 -13.27
C LYS A 67 -14.50 6.54 -12.46
N VAL A 68 -13.52 5.60 -12.58
CA VAL A 68 -12.26 5.67 -11.87
C VAL A 68 -11.14 6.11 -12.83
N GLU A 69 -10.52 7.23 -12.53
CA GLU A 69 -9.37 7.77 -13.24
C GLU A 69 -8.11 7.50 -12.39
N ILE A 70 -7.16 6.73 -12.92
CA ILE A 70 -5.93 6.35 -12.22
C ILE A 70 -4.81 7.32 -12.59
N PHE A 71 -4.11 7.82 -11.57
CA PHE A 71 -2.97 8.74 -11.65
C PHE A 71 -1.74 8.07 -11.00
N PRO A 72 -0.94 7.29 -11.76
CA PRO A 72 0.23 6.57 -11.26
C PRO A 72 1.46 7.48 -11.14
N ALA A 73 2.58 6.90 -10.68
CA ALA A 73 3.92 7.50 -10.67
C ALA A 73 4.00 8.88 -9.98
N GLY A 74 3.20 9.09 -8.93
CA GLY A 74 3.20 10.36 -8.20
C GLY A 74 2.66 11.55 -9.00
N ALA A 75 1.88 11.32 -10.07
CA ALA A 75 1.40 12.37 -10.98
C ALA A 75 0.56 13.47 -10.28
N LEU A 76 -0.03 13.19 -9.12
CA LEU A 76 -0.80 14.15 -8.33
C LEU A 76 -0.06 14.61 -7.05
N GLY A 77 1.26 14.61 -7.09
CA GLY A 77 2.09 15.10 -6.00
C GLY A 77 2.63 14.02 -5.06
N LYS A 78 3.40 14.46 -4.06
CA LYS A 78 3.97 13.60 -3.02
C LYS A 78 2.87 13.04 -2.12
N ILE A 79 3.21 12.02 -1.35
CA ILE A 79 2.24 11.26 -0.55
C ILE A 79 1.48 12.14 0.48
N ARG A 80 2.14 13.12 1.08
CA ARG A 80 1.51 14.09 1.99
C ARG A 80 0.49 14.95 1.25
N GLU A 81 0.88 15.52 0.11
CA GLU A 81 0.03 16.37 -0.72
C GLU A 81 -1.23 15.62 -1.15
N ARG A 82 -1.11 14.35 -1.55
CA ARG A 82 -2.27 13.52 -1.91
C ARG A 82 -3.23 13.29 -0.74
N LEU A 83 -2.72 13.10 0.48
CA LEU A 83 -3.57 13.00 1.66
C LEU A 83 -4.28 14.34 1.98
N GLU A 84 -3.62 15.46 1.76
CA GLU A 84 -4.22 16.79 1.86
C GLU A 84 -5.32 17.01 0.80
N LEU A 85 -5.10 16.54 -0.45
CA LEU A 85 -6.12 16.54 -1.51
C LEU A 85 -7.33 15.64 -1.17
N ILE A 86 -7.13 14.50 -0.50
CA ILE A 86 -8.21 13.64 0.02
C ILE A 86 -9.07 14.40 1.03
N GLN A 87 -8.46 15.13 1.97
CA GLN A 87 -9.19 15.85 3.02
C GLN A 87 -10.18 16.87 2.44
N VAL A 88 -9.79 17.55 1.35
CA VAL A 88 -10.64 18.53 0.67
C VAL A 88 -11.48 17.94 -0.48
N ASN A 89 -11.39 16.62 -0.70
CA ASN A 89 -12.09 15.90 -1.79
C ASN A 89 -11.67 16.35 -3.20
N ALA A 90 -10.46 16.85 -3.39
CA ALA A 90 -9.91 17.16 -4.71
C ALA A 90 -9.52 15.88 -5.47
N ILE A 91 -9.10 14.83 -4.75
CA ILE A 91 -9.04 13.45 -5.22
C ILE A 91 -9.86 12.56 -4.29
N GLN A 92 -10.29 11.38 -4.76
CA GLN A 92 -11.22 10.53 -4.04
C GLN A 92 -10.55 9.35 -3.35
N GLY A 93 -9.39 8.88 -3.87
CA GLY A 93 -8.64 7.79 -3.26
C GLY A 93 -7.15 7.86 -3.53
N THR A 94 -6.35 7.36 -2.57
CA THR A 94 -4.92 7.19 -2.74
C THR A 94 -4.42 5.96 -1.98
N LEU A 95 -3.44 5.25 -2.54
CA LEU A 95 -2.58 4.35 -1.77
C LEU A 95 -1.45 5.17 -1.16
N SER A 96 -1.23 4.99 0.13
CA SER A 96 -0.24 5.70 0.92
C SER A 96 0.58 4.69 1.73
N SER A 97 1.90 4.70 1.61
CA SER A 97 2.72 3.97 2.56
C SER A 97 2.55 4.52 3.98
N ILE A 98 3.02 3.78 4.99
CA ILE A 98 3.05 4.26 6.38
C ILE A 98 3.72 5.63 6.51
N GLY A 99 4.71 5.93 5.64
CA GLY A 99 5.41 7.22 5.61
C GLY A 99 4.51 8.43 5.37
N GLY A 100 3.40 8.27 4.64
CA GLY A 100 2.41 9.33 4.50
C GLY A 100 1.53 9.48 5.74
N ILE A 101 1.14 8.37 6.34
CA ILE A 101 0.29 8.37 7.54
C ILE A 101 1.01 8.96 8.74
N THR A 102 2.30 8.66 8.94
CA THR A 102 3.10 9.19 10.05
C THR A 102 3.31 10.71 10.00
N GLN A 103 3.09 11.34 8.86
CA GLN A 103 3.13 12.81 8.75
C GLN A 103 1.90 13.49 9.39
N PHE A 104 0.82 12.73 9.62
CA PHE A 104 -0.40 13.20 10.30
C PHE A 104 -0.58 12.53 11.67
N ILE A 105 -0.10 11.30 11.83
CA ILE A 105 -0.20 10.51 13.05
C ILE A 105 1.20 9.95 13.35
N PRO A 106 2.11 10.77 13.91
CA PRO A 106 3.52 10.39 14.10
C PRO A 106 3.71 9.10 14.91
N GLU A 107 2.87 8.86 15.92
CA GLU A 107 2.90 7.69 16.79
C GLU A 107 2.59 6.38 16.07
N ILE A 108 1.94 6.41 14.90
CA ILE A 108 1.75 5.22 14.04
C ILE A 108 3.08 4.67 13.53
N GLY A 109 4.15 5.46 13.53
CA GLY A 109 5.49 4.96 13.26
C GLY A 109 5.93 3.81 14.18
N ALA A 110 5.29 3.65 15.35
CA ALA A 110 5.48 2.52 16.25
C ALA A 110 5.12 1.16 15.61
N LEU A 111 4.40 1.11 14.48
CA LEU A 111 4.16 -0.13 13.72
C LEU A 111 5.39 -0.60 12.95
N ASP A 112 6.41 0.24 12.79
CA ASP A 112 7.69 -0.10 12.17
C ASP A 112 8.72 -0.64 13.20
N VAL A 113 8.26 -1.33 14.26
CA VAL A 113 9.16 -2.15 15.09
C VAL A 113 9.82 -3.19 14.21
N PRO A 114 11.18 -3.16 14.08
CA PRO A 114 11.86 -4.05 13.16
C PRO A 114 11.70 -5.52 13.56
N PHE A 115 11.58 -6.38 12.53
CA PHE A 115 11.45 -7.84 12.68
C PHE A 115 10.20 -8.29 13.47
N ALA A 116 9.20 -7.44 13.66
CA ALA A 116 7.98 -7.80 14.39
C ALA A 116 7.12 -8.80 13.60
N ILE A 117 6.87 -8.56 12.32
CA ILE A 117 6.19 -9.51 11.42
C ILE A 117 7.24 -10.34 10.69
N GLN A 118 7.09 -11.66 10.68
CA GLN A 118 8.03 -12.59 10.05
C GLN A 118 7.39 -13.45 8.95
N ASP A 119 6.07 -13.37 8.81
CA ASP A 119 5.29 -14.24 7.93
C ASP A 119 4.16 -13.46 7.24
N TYR A 120 3.90 -13.78 5.97
CA TYR A 120 2.84 -13.13 5.19
C TYR A 120 1.44 -13.43 5.72
N ALA A 121 1.19 -14.67 6.18
CA ALA A 121 -0.11 -15.03 6.72
C ALA A 121 -0.40 -14.28 8.02
N VAL A 122 0.61 -14.10 8.86
CA VAL A 122 0.52 -13.26 10.07
C VAL A 122 0.23 -11.82 9.69
N ALA A 123 0.96 -11.23 8.73
CA ALA A 123 0.73 -9.87 8.27
C ALA A 123 -0.71 -9.68 7.78
N HIS A 124 -1.17 -10.57 6.91
CA HIS A 124 -2.53 -10.50 6.36
C HIS A 124 -3.58 -10.63 7.47
N ARG A 125 -3.40 -11.54 8.43
CA ARG A 125 -4.33 -11.72 9.55
C ARG A 125 -4.39 -10.48 10.47
N VAL A 126 -3.26 -9.80 10.69
CA VAL A 126 -3.21 -8.55 11.45
C VAL A 126 -3.97 -7.43 10.73
N TYR A 127 -3.65 -7.20 9.45
CA TYR A 127 -4.20 -6.06 8.69
C TYR A 127 -5.60 -6.29 8.11
N ASP A 128 -6.10 -7.54 8.11
CA ASP A 128 -7.49 -7.86 7.74
C ASP A 128 -8.38 -8.12 8.98
N GLY A 129 -7.77 -8.19 10.16
CA GLY A 129 -8.42 -8.49 11.44
C GLY A 129 -8.87 -7.26 12.23
N PRO A 130 -9.22 -7.44 13.51
CA PRO A 130 -9.72 -6.35 14.38
C PRO A 130 -8.75 -5.18 14.54
N PHE A 131 -7.44 -5.38 14.35
CA PHE A 131 -6.45 -4.32 14.41
C PHE A 131 -6.67 -3.25 13.32
N LEU A 132 -7.19 -3.63 12.14
CA LEU A 132 -7.56 -2.68 11.09
C LEU A 132 -8.61 -1.66 11.58
N ASP A 133 -9.53 -2.04 12.45
CA ASP A 133 -10.55 -1.13 12.96
C ASP A 133 -9.94 -0.06 13.89
N GLU A 134 -8.90 -0.41 14.65
CA GLU A 134 -8.12 0.58 15.42
C GLU A 134 -7.42 1.59 14.50
N LEU A 135 -6.82 1.11 13.40
CA LEU A 135 -6.20 1.97 12.37
C LEU A 135 -7.24 2.88 11.69
N ARG A 136 -8.42 2.35 11.36
CA ARG A 136 -9.54 3.12 10.78
C ARG A 136 -9.99 4.25 11.71
N LYS A 137 -10.13 3.96 13.01
CA LYS A 137 -10.47 4.96 14.03
C LYS A 137 -9.40 6.05 14.13
N ALA A 138 -8.11 5.66 14.12
CA ALA A 138 -7.01 6.61 14.18
C ALA A 138 -7.01 7.55 12.96
N VAL A 139 -7.11 7.01 11.74
CA VAL A 139 -7.18 7.82 10.52
C VAL A 139 -8.39 8.75 10.55
N ALA A 140 -9.58 8.23 10.90
CA ALA A 140 -10.80 9.04 10.95
C ALA A 140 -10.74 10.19 11.95
N SER A 141 -10.04 10.01 13.08
CA SER A 141 -9.92 11.02 14.13
C SER A 141 -8.79 12.04 13.89
N LYS A 142 -7.68 11.61 13.28
CA LYS A 142 -6.46 12.40 13.15
C LYS A 142 -6.25 13.01 11.78
N ILE A 143 -6.90 12.47 10.73
CA ILE A 143 -6.85 12.99 9.36
C ILE A 143 -8.28 13.39 8.96
N PRO A 144 -8.72 14.63 9.29
CA PRO A 144 -10.08 15.06 8.98
C PRO A 144 -10.42 14.93 7.51
N GLY A 145 -11.59 14.42 7.18
CA GLY A 145 -12.01 14.21 5.79
C GLY A 145 -11.47 12.94 5.12
N ALA A 146 -10.64 12.14 5.80
CA ALA A 146 -10.11 10.89 5.29
C ALA A 146 -10.76 9.66 5.97
N ARG A 147 -10.83 8.54 5.23
CA ARG A 147 -11.24 7.22 5.72
C ARG A 147 -10.29 6.15 5.20
N LEU A 148 -9.78 5.32 6.09
CA LEU A 148 -9.03 4.12 5.74
C LEU A 148 -10.00 2.98 5.40
N LEU A 149 -9.92 2.41 4.21
CA LEU A 149 -10.75 1.27 3.83
C LEU A 149 -10.03 -0.07 4.06
N THR A 150 -8.80 -0.20 3.56
CA THR A 150 -7.98 -1.41 3.67
C THR A 150 -6.51 -1.05 3.85
N VAL A 151 -5.73 -2.04 4.31
CA VAL A 151 -4.27 -2.00 4.27
C VAL A 151 -3.80 -3.10 3.33
N ALA A 152 -3.33 -2.71 2.16
CA ALA A 152 -2.72 -3.60 1.19
C ALA A 152 -1.23 -3.81 1.49
N GLU A 153 -0.58 -4.63 0.69
CA GLU A 153 0.85 -4.93 0.81
C GLU A 153 1.67 -4.06 -0.16
N ALA A 154 2.67 -3.37 0.37
CA ALA A 154 3.61 -2.57 -0.42
C ALA A 154 4.87 -3.39 -0.75
N GLY A 155 4.74 -4.36 -1.65
CA GLY A 155 5.87 -5.15 -2.14
C GLY A 155 6.34 -6.29 -1.23
N GLY A 156 5.84 -6.44 -0.01
CA GLY A 156 6.23 -7.49 0.93
C GLY A 156 7.31 -7.09 1.93
N PHE A 157 8.24 -8.02 2.22
CA PHE A 157 9.32 -7.78 3.17
C PHE A 157 10.45 -6.95 2.58
N TYR A 158 10.96 -6.01 3.38
CA TYR A 158 12.03 -5.11 2.99
C TYR A 158 13.39 -5.79 2.91
N ALA A 159 14.12 -5.51 1.83
CA ALA A 159 15.53 -5.79 1.66
C ALA A 159 16.34 -4.49 1.73
N ILE A 160 17.64 -4.60 1.93
CA ILE A 160 18.58 -3.48 1.86
C ILE A 160 19.33 -3.57 0.53
N THR A 161 19.40 -2.47 -0.25
CA THR A 161 20.28 -2.40 -1.42
C THR A 161 21.33 -1.33 -1.25
N ASN A 162 22.52 -1.50 -1.86
CA ASN A 162 23.54 -0.48 -1.91
C ASN A 162 24.52 -0.70 -3.07
N ASN A 163 25.39 0.31 -3.30
CA ASN A 163 26.36 0.33 -4.38
C ASN A 163 27.80 0.06 -3.96
N VAL A 164 28.06 -0.07 -2.63
CA VAL A 164 29.41 0.02 -2.09
C VAL A 164 30.00 -1.36 -1.77
N ARG A 165 29.25 -2.21 -1.03
CA ARG A 165 29.68 -3.53 -0.58
C ARG A 165 28.53 -4.42 -0.16
N PRO A 166 28.70 -5.75 -0.13
CA PRO A 166 27.73 -6.65 0.49
C PRO A 166 27.51 -6.28 1.95
N ILE A 167 26.26 -6.31 2.42
CA ILE A 167 25.89 -6.13 3.82
C ILE A 167 25.56 -7.50 4.41
N LYS A 168 26.46 -8.05 5.22
CA LYS A 168 26.30 -9.34 5.92
C LYS A 168 26.05 -9.17 7.41
N SER A 169 26.51 -8.07 7.97
CA SER A 169 26.36 -7.71 9.37
C SER A 169 26.05 -6.21 9.53
N PRO A 170 25.59 -5.75 10.71
CA PRO A 170 25.44 -4.32 10.99
C PRO A 170 26.73 -3.52 10.81
N SER A 171 27.90 -4.12 11.05
CA SER A 171 29.18 -3.44 10.89
C SER A 171 29.47 -3.01 9.46
N ASP A 172 28.92 -3.71 8.46
CA ASP A 172 29.05 -3.37 7.04
C ASP A 172 28.26 -2.13 6.65
N MET A 173 27.29 -1.70 7.47
CA MET A 173 26.50 -0.50 7.23
C MET A 173 27.21 0.77 7.70
N LYS A 174 28.28 0.65 8.52
CA LYS A 174 28.99 1.78 9.10
C LYS A 174 29.55 2.72 8.02
N GLY A 175 29.20 4.02 8.18
CA GLY A 175 29.67 5.08 7.29
C GLY A 175 28.92 5.18 5.96
N LEU A 176 27.95 4.32 5.69
CA LEU A 176 27.10 4.39 4.52
C LEU A 176 25.88 5.30 4.78
N LYS A 177 25.47 6.03 3.74
CA LYS A 177 24.24 6.82 3.75
C LYS A 177 23.13 6.00 3.12
N PHE A 178 22.09 5.70 3.89
CA PHE A 178 20.92 4.99 3.40
C PHE A 178 19.70 5.92 3.36
N ARG A 179 18.98 5.85 2.27
CA ARG A 179 17.67 6.47 2.21
C ARG A 179 16.67 5.64 3.04
N THR A 180 15.89 6.34 3.82
CA THR A 180 14.66 5.84 4.44
C THR A 180 13.46 6.65 3.95
N MET A 181 12.25 6.16 4.23
CA MET A 181 11.08 7.03 4.19
C MET A 181 11.21 8.12 5.26
N GLU A 182 10.40 9.17 5.17
CA GLU A 182 10.30 10.25 6.17
C GLU A 182 9.61 9.75 7.46
N VAL A 183 10.11 8.62 7.99
CA VAL A 183 9.61 7.94 9.19
C VAL A 183 10.71 7.91 10.23
N PRO A 184 10.61 8.67 11.33
CA PRO A 184 11.67 8.76 12.34
C PRO A 184 12.07 7.41 12.95
N VAL A 185 11.14 6.46 13.06
CA VAL A 185 11.41 5.11 13.56
C VAL A 185 12.34 4.33 12.61
N GLN A 186 12.12 4.43 11.30
CA GLN A 186 13.02 3.81 10.30
C GLN A 186 14.40 4.47 10.30
N MET A 187 14.45 5.80 10.42
CA MET A 187 15.72 6.52 10.54
C MET A 187 16.51 6.00 11.74
N LYS A 188 15.84 5.89 12.91
CA LYS A 188 16.46 5.38 14.14
C LYS A 188 16.96 3.96 14.01
N MET A 189 16.24 3.11 13.28
CA MET A 189 16.68 1.75 12.99
C MET A 189 18.02 1.74 12.23
N PHE A 190 18.13 2.51 11.13
CA PHE A 190 19.37 2.57 10.34
C PHE A 190 20.53 3.20 11.12
N GLU A 191 20.27 4.23 11.92
CA GLU A 191 21.26 4.84 12.82
C GLU A 191 21.78 3.81 13.85
N ALA A 192 20.88 3.02 14.43
CA ALA A 192 21.25 1.97 15.39
C ALA A 192 22.13 0.88 14.75
N LEU A 193 21.97 0.63 13.45
CA LEU A 193 22.80 -0.29 12.67
C LEU A 193 24.10 0.35 12.18
N GLY A 194 24.40 1.60 12.55
CA GLY A 194 25.65 2.31 12.24
C GLY A 194 25.66 3.07 10.93
N ALA A 195 24.53 3.13 10.22
CA ALA A 195 24.38 3.90 8.98
C ALA A 195 23.92 5.35 9.24
N ALA A 196 24.15 6.24 8.29
CA ALA A 196 23.50 7.55 8.26
C ALA A 196 22.16 7.43 7.53
N ALA A 197 21.05 7.68 8.22
CA ALA A 197 19.71 7.69 7.63
C ALA A 197 19.40 9.04 6.99
N VAL A 198 18.94 9.03 5.72
CA VAL A 198 18.59 10.23 4.96
C VAL A 198 17.14 10.11 4.51
N PRO A 199 16.19 10.92 5.03
CA PRO A 199 14.82 10.89 4.59
C PRO A 199 14.68 11.51 3.20
N ILE A 200 14.19 10.73 2.23
CA ILE A 200 13.96 11.18 0.83
C ILE A 200 12.61 10.63 0.36
N ALA A 201 11.80 11.48 -0.26
CA ALA A 201 10.53 11.07 -0.86
C ALA A 201 10.75 10.07 -2.01
N TYR A 202 9.80 9.13 -2.22
CA TYR A 202 9.96 8.05 -3.20
C TYR A 202 10.23 8.54 -4.63
N PRO A 203 9.57 9.58 -5.16
CA PRO A 203 9.85 10.06 -6.53
C PRO A 203 11.30 10.56 -6.75
N GLU A 204 11.99 10.93 -5.68
CA GLU A 204 13.37 11.45 -5.74
C GLU A 204 14.42 10.34 -5.56
N LEU A 205 14.00 9.11 -5.25
CA LEU A 205 14.88 8.04 -4.81
C LEU A 205 15.83 7.58 -5.91
N TYR A 206 15.32 7.29 -7.12
CA TYR A 206 16.17 6.80 -8.24
C TYR A 206 17.30 7.79 -8.55
N THR A 207 16.98 9.07 -8.68
CA THR A 207 17.98 10.12 -8.98
C THR A 207 18.99 10.27 -7.83
N SER A 208 18.56 10.15 -6.58
CA SER A 208 19.45 10.22 -5.42
C SER A 208 20.44 9.05 -5.35
N LEU A 209 20.01 7.84 -5.76
CA LEU A 209 20.87 6.67 -5.91
C LEU A 209 21.84 6.84 -7.09
N GLN A 210 21.33 7.28 -8.25
CA GLN A 210 22.09 7.46 -9.48
C GLN A 210 23.20 8.50 -9.31
N THR A 211 22.93 9.59 -8.62
CA THR A 211 23.91 10.67 -8.38
C THR A 211 24.84 10.40 -7.20
N GLY A 212 24.62 9.30 -6.44
CA GLY A 212 25.46 8.93 -5.30
C GLY A 212 25.28 9.82 -4.05
N VAL A 213 24.21 10.62 -3.97
CA VAL A 213 23.84 11.38 -2.76
C VAL A 213 23.66 10.44 -1.58
N ILE A 214 23.13 9.24 -1.85
CA ILE A 214 22.99 8.11 -0.94
C ILE A 214 23.67 6.87 -1.53
N ALA A 215 24.23 6.04 -0.67
CA ALA A 215 24.87 4.79 -1.07
C ALA A 215 23.85 3.65 -1.29
N GLY A 216 22.74 3.69 -0.58
CA GLY A 216 21.74 2.63 -0.62
C GLY A 216 20.36 3.06 -0.13
N GLN A 217 19.46 2.09 -0.14
CA GLN A 217 18.07 2.29 0.24
C GLN A 217 17.47 0.99 0.81
N THR A 218 16.25 1.05 1.29
CA THR A 218 15.49 -0.10 1.75
C THR A 218 14.10 -0.11 1.08
N ASN A 219 13.78 -1.23 0.43
CA ASN A 219 12.48 -1.54 -0.16
C ASN A 219 12.36 -3.05 -0.40
N PRO A 220 11.14 -3.58 -0.55
CA PRO A 220 10.94 -4.96 -0.99
C PRO A 220 11.46 -5.21 -2.40
N VAL A 221 11.81 -6.47 -2.69
CA VAL A 221 12.32 -6.89 -4.01
C VAL A 221 11.42 -6.44 -5.17
N PRO A 222 10.09 -6.62 -5.15
CA PRO A 222 9.22 -6.12 -6.24
C PRO A 222 9.31 -4.62 -6.46
N ILE A 223 9.50 -3.82 -5.41
CA ILE A 223 9.67 -2.37 -5.51
C ILE A 223 11.05 -2.01 -6.08
N VAL A 224 12.09 -2.80 -5.77
CA VAL A 224 13.43 -2.62 -6.39
C VAL A 224 13.37 -2.86 -7.89
N VAL A 225 12.57 -3.84 -8.33
CA VAL A 225 12.33 -4.12 -9.75
C VAL A 225 11.49 -3.01 -10.41
N ASP A 226 10.32 -2.69 -9.85
CA ASP A 226 9.39 -1.69 -10.38
C ASP A 226 10.03 -0.29 -10.48
N GLY A 227 10.79 0.12 -9.45
CA GLY A 227 11.54 1.38 -9.41
C GLY A 227 12.85 1.37 -10.19
N ARG A 228 13.20 0.25 -10.83
CA ARG A 228 14.44 0.07 -11.61
C ARG A 228 15.72 0.35 -10.81
N PHE A 229 15.69 0.17 -9.49
CA PHE A 229 16.84 0.46 -8.62
C PHE A 229 18.03 -0.48 -8.90
N TYR A 230 17.80 -1.64 -9.52
CA TYR A 230 18.84 -2.56 -9.96
C TYR A 230 19.82 -1.93 -10.97
N GLU A 231 19.42 -0.86 -11.69
CA GLU A 231 20.32 -0.16 -12.62
C GLU A 231 21.39 0.67 -11.90
N VAL A 232 21.09 1.06 -10.65
CA VAL A 232 21.89 1.97 -9.84
C VAL A 232 22.32 1.37 -8.48
N GLN A 233 22.05 0.07 -8.25
CA GLN A 233 22.41 -0.67 -7.02
C GLN A 233 23.03 -2.02 -7.38
N LYS A 234 24.15 -2.37 -6.73
CA LYS A 234 24.95 -3.57 -7.05
C LYS A 234 24.72 -4.72 -6.08
N TYR A 235 24.36 -4.44 -4.83
CA TYR A 235 24.22 -5.40 -3.76
C TYR A 235 22.82 -5.34 -3.16
N LEU A 236 22.25 -6.51 -2.87
CA LEU A 236 20.98 -6.65 -2.18
C LEU A 236 21.10 -7.67 -1.05
N THR A 237 20.63 -7.31 0.13
CA THR A 237 20.60 -8.21 1.29
C THR A 237 19.14 -8.42 1.74
N LEU A 238 18.70 -9.68 1.78
CA LEU A 238 17.35 -10.09 2.15
C LEU A 238 17.20 -10.12 3.69
N THR A 239 17.14 -8.96 4.30
CA THR A 239 17.06 -8.83 5.77
C THR A 239 15.66 -9.05 6.34
N ASN A 240 14.60 -8.87 5.55
CA ASN A 240 13.20 -9.00 5.96
C ASN A 240 12.86 -8.23 7.26
N HIS A 241 13.48 -7.08 7.43
CA HIS A 241 13.44 -6.32 8.68
C HIS A 241 12.14 -5.53 8.92
N LEU A 242 11.36 -5.26 7.87
CA LEU A 242 10.04 -4.63 7.93
C LEU A 242 9.09 -5.30 6.94
N TYR A 243 7.79 -5.22 7.22
CA TYR A 243 6.73 -5.58 6.28
C TYR A 243 6.09 -4.30 5.70
N GLY A 244 6.09 -4.18 4.38
CA GLY A 244 5.58 -3.01 3.67
C GLY A 244 4.06 -2.96 3.63
N THR A 245 3.48 -1.81 3.96
CA THR A 245 2.03 -1.59 3.93
C THR A 245 1.64 -0.41 3.05
N ASP A 246 0.59 -0.59 2.27
CA ASP A 246 -0.09 0.44 1.49
C ASP A 246 -1.51 0.66 2.02
N TRP A 247 -1.78 1.83 2.55
CA TRP A 247 -3.03 2.22 3.18
C TRP A 247 -3.95 2.84 2.13
N PHE A 248 -5.07 2.20 1.82
CA PHE A 248 -6.05 2.76 0.90
C PHE A 248 -6.95 3.76 1.61
N VAL A 249 -6.63 5.03 1.42
CA VAL A 249 -7.33 6.17 2.03
C VAL A 249 -8.25 6.81 1.02
N VAL A 250 -9.50 7.05 1.43
CA VAL A 250 -10.58 7.59 0.59
C VAL A 250 -11.20 8.83 1.25
N SER A 251 -11.68 9.77 0.44
CA SER A 251 -12.36 10.98 0.92
C SER A 251 -13.69 10.64 1.60
N ASP A 252 -13.85 11.09 2.84
CA ASP A 252 -15.11 10.98 3.61
C ASP A 252 -16.27 11.71 2.91
N LYS A 253 -15.99 12.90 2.34
CA LYS A 253 -16.99 13.68 1.60
C LYS A 253 -17.48 12.94 0.37
N PHE A 254 -16.59 12.23 -0.34
CA PHE A 254 -16.98 11.39 -1.47
C PHE A 254 -17.89 10.25 -1.00
N LEU A 255 -17.47 9.49 0.03
CA LEU A 255 -18.24 8.36 0.56
C LEU A 255 -19.62 8.78 1.05
N LYS A 256 -19.74 9.93 1.72
CA LYS A 256 -21.03 10.47 2.18
C LYS A 256 -21.97 10.89 1.03
N GLY A 257 -21.42 11.23 -0.12
CA GLY A 257 -22.19 11.58 -1.32
C GLY A 257 -22.75 10.37 -2.07
N LEU A 258 -22.34 9.14 -1.73
CA LEU A 258 -22.77 7.91 -2.37
C LEU A 258 -24.03 7.32 -1.71
N THR A 259 -24.80 6.54 -2.49
CA THR A 259 -25.84 5.67 -1.95
C THR A 259 -25.22 4.56 -1.10
N GLU A 260 -26.01 3.89 -0.28
CA GLU A 260 -25.56 2.75 0.54
C GLU A 260 -24.99 1.63 -0.33
N SER A 261 -25.68 1.28 -1.42
CA SER A 261 -25.21 0.27 -2.39
C SER A 261 -23.87 0.67 -3.04
N GLN A 262 -23.72 1.93 -3.44
CA GLN A 262 -22.44 2.40 -3.99
C GLN A 262 -21.30 2.38 -2.97
N ARG A 263 -21.55 2.75 -1.71
CA ARG A 263 -20.55 2.63 -0.62
C ARG A 263 -20.13 1.18 -0.40
N TYR A 264 -21.10 0.25 -0.42
CA TYR A 264 -20.80 -1.17 -0.31
C TYR A 264 -19.91 -1.64 -1.47
N ILE A 265 -20.20 -1.23 -2.72
CA ILE A 265 -19.38 -1.55 -3.89
C ILE A 265 -17.95 -1.01 -3.74
N ILE A 266 -17.78 0.24 -3.29
CA ILE A 266 -16.44 0.82 -3.05
C ILE A 266 -15.66 0.00 -2.01
N TYR A 267 -16.31 -0.39 -0.90
CA TYR A 267 -15.68 -1.18 0.15
C TYR A 267 -15.30 -2.59 -0.36
N GLU A 268 -16.21 -3.29 -1.00
CA GLU A 268 -15.99 -4.64 -1.53
C GLU A 268 -14.91 -4.65 -2.62
N ALA A 269 -14.93 -3.64 -3.52
CA ALA A 269 -13.89 -3.48 -4.52
C ALA A 269 -12.51 -3.24 -3.91
N ALA A 270 -12.42 -2.47 -2.81
CA ALA A 270 -11.17 -2.28 -2.09
C ALA A 270 -10.63 -3.57 -1.47
N GLN A 271 -11.51 -4.38 -0.85
CA GLN A 271 -11.13 -5.69 -0.30
C GLN A 271 -10.60 -6.63 -1.39
N THR A 272 -11.35 -6.75 -2.49
CA THR A 272 -10.94 -7.61 -3.62
C THR A 272 -9.63 -7.14 -4.25
N ALA A 273 -9.45 -5.84 -4.42
CA ALA A 273 -8.21 -5.26 -4.93
C ALA A 273 -7.01 -5.52 -4.00
N THR A 274 -7.22 -5.48 -2.68
CA THR A 274 -6.20 -5.85 -1.68
C THR A 274 -5.75 -7.29 -1.86
N ILE A 275 -6.67 -8.24 -1.99
CA ILE A 275 -6.35 -9.66 -2.19
C ILE A 275 -5.63 -9.88 -3.51
N ALA A 276 -6.12 -9.26 -4.61
CA ALA A 276 -5.53 -9.40 -5.93
C ALA A 276 -4.10 -8.85 -6.00
N SER A 277 -3.84 -7.69 -5.40
CA SER A 277 -2.49 -7.10 -5.36
C SER A 277 -1.49 -7.95 -4.57
N ARG A 278 -1.91 -8.54 -3.45
CA ARG A 278 -1.10 -9.51 -2.67
C ARG A 278 -0.79 -10.76 -3.49
N GLY A 279 -1.78 -11.30 -4.21
CA GLY A 279 -1.59 -12.44 -5.11
C GLY A 279 -0.57 -12.16 -6.22
N LEU A 280 -0.63 -10.97 -6.83
CA LEU A 280 0.38 -10.55 -7.81
C LEU A 280 1.79 -10.55 -7.21
N LEU A 281 1.97 -9.99 -6.01
CA LEU A 281 3.28 -9.92 -5.35
C LEU A 281 3.86 -11.33 -5.12
N ARG A 282 3.04 -12.30 -4.71
CA ARG A 282 3.49 -13.71 -4.56
C ARG A 282 3.93 -14.30 -5.91
N ILE A 283 3.22 -13.99 -7.00
CA ILE A 283 3.60 -14.43 -8.35
C ILE A 283 4.93 -13.78 -8.78
N VAL A 284 5.08 -12.47 -8.57
CA VAL A 284 6.30 -11.74 -8.92
C VAL A 284 7.51 -12.29 -8.15
N GLU A 285 7.39 -12.43 -6.82
CA GLU A 285 8.50 -12.93 -5.98
C GLU A 285 8.92 -14.36 -6.30
N SER A 286 7.97 -15.25 -6.62
CA SER A 286 8.24 -16.66 -6.92
C SER A 286 8.56 -16.93 -8.39
N SER A 287 8.56 -15.91 -9.23
CA SER A 287 8.87 -16.00 -10.66
C SER A 287 10.24 -15.45 -11.01
N SER A 288 10.63 -15.60 -12.27
CA SER A 288 11.82 -14.96 -12.85
C SER A 288 11.76 -13.41 -12.87
N LYS A 289 10.69 -12.80 -12.35
CA LYS A 289 10.52 -11.35 -12.22
C LYS A 289 10.91 -10.80 -10.83
N GLY A 290 11.27 -11.68 -9.89
CA GLY A 290 11.72 -11.32 -8.54
C GLY A 290 13.24 -11.27 -8.42
N SER A 291 13.78 -12.02 -7.46
CA SER A 291 15.23 -12.08 -7.19
C SER A 291 16.05 -12.56 -8.39
N ASP A 292 15.53 -13.50 -9.17
CA ASP A 292 16.22 -13.99 -10.37
C ASP A 292 16.42 -12.89 -11.41
N PHE A 293 15.41 -12.04 -11.60
CA PHE A 293 15.50 -10.87 -12.47
C PHE A 293 16.65 -9.95 -12.04
N LEU A 294 16.75 -9.65 -10.77
CA LEU A 294 17.81 -8.79 -10.22
C LEU A 294 19.19 -9.40 -10.44
N SER A 295 19.33 -10.71 -10.19
CA SER A 295 20.61 -11.44 -10.43
C SER A 295 21.03 -11.42 -11.88
N GLN A 296 20.09 -11.60 -12.82
CA GLN A 296 20.35 -11.52 -14.26
C GLN A 296 20.76 -10.12 -14.72
N HIS A 297 20.39 -9.08 -13.95
CA HIS A 297 20.79 -7.68 -14.19
C HIS A 297 22.02 -7.26 -13.38
N GLY A 298 22.78 -8.25 -12.84
CA GLY A 298 24.07 -8.01 -12.18
C GLY A 298 24.01 -7.63 -10.71
N VAL A 299 22.85 -7.70 -10.07
CA VAL A 299 22.74 -7.46 -8.63
C VAL A 299 23.20 -8.71 -7.88
N GLN A 300 24.15 -8.54 -6.96
CA GLN A 300 24.59 -9.60 -6.07
C GLN A 300 23.65 -9.69 -4.87
N ILE A 301 22.94 -10.82 -4.76
CA ILE A 301 21.95 -11.05 -3.70
C ILE A 301 22.60 -11.88 -2.58
N TYR A 302 22.39 -11.41 -1.36
CA TYR A 302 22.82 -12.10 -0.15
C TYR A 302 21.62 -12.43 0.74
N SER A 303 21.50 -13.69 1.13
CA SER A 303 20.51 -14.16 2.11
C SER A 303 21.21 -14.43 3.44
N PRO A 304 21.03 -13.57 4.47
CA PRO A 304 21.65 -13.78 5.76
C PRO A 304 21.14 -15.06 6.44
N THR A 305 22.03 -15.69 7.21
CA THR A 305 21.65 -16.76 8.14
C THR A 305 20.81 -16.20 9.30
N GLN A 306 20.17 -17.09 10.07
CA GLN A 306 19.41 -16.67 11.26
C GLN A 306 20.29 -15.99 12.32
N ASP A 307 21.54 -16.46 12.48
CA ASP A 307 22.49 -15.86 13.42
C ASP A 307 22.89 -14.45 12.99
N GLU A 308 23.16 -14.24 11.70
CA GLU A 308 23.44 -12.92 11.14
C GLU A 308 22.23 -11.98 11.30
N LEU A 309 21.02 -12.45 11.03
CA LEU A 309 19.80 -11.66 11.26
C LEU A 309 19.61 -11.32 12.75
N GLN A 310 20.05 -12.21 13.66
CA GLN A 310 19.98 -11.95 15.09
C GLN A 310 20.88 -10.79 15.52
N GLU A 311 22.03 -10.58 14.86
CA GLU A 311 22.87 -9.39 15.11
C GLU A 311 22.13 -8.09 14.78
N PHE A 312 21.44 -8.03 13.61
CA PHE A 312 20.61 -6.89 13.25
C PHE A 312 19.49 -6.66 14.28
N ARG A 313 18.81 -7.73 14.71
CA ARG A 313 17.73 -7.65 15.71
C ARG A 313 18.24 -7.11 17.05
N ASN A 314 19.37 -7.61 17.53
CA ASN A 314 19.94 -7.23 18.81
C ASN A 314 20.31 -5.74 18.88
N MET A 315 20.67 -5.13 17.75
CA MET A 315 20.99 -3.72 17.67
C MET A 315 19.75 -2.86 17.41
N ALA A 316 18.92 -3.23 16.43
CA ALA A 316 17.82 -2.40 15.96
C ALA A 316 16.63 -2.39 16.94
N VAL A 317 16.18 -3.56 17.41
CA VAL A 317 14.93 -3.67 18.18
C VAL A 317 14.96 -2.88 19.49
N PRO A 318 15.99 -3.01 20.36
CA PRO A 318 16.03 -2.24 21.61
C PRO A 318 16.14 -0.73 21.37
N ALA A 319 16.92 -0.33 20.35
CA ALA A 319 17.10 1.09 20.02
C ALA A 319 15.79 1.72 19.51
N VAL A 320 15.06 1.00 18.65
CA VAL A 320 13.78 1.47 18.11
C VAL A 320 12.71 1.51 19.21
N LYS A 321 12.59 0.48 20.04
CA LYS A 321 11.61 0.49 21.15
C LYS A 321 11.86 1.65 22.12
N ARG A 322 13.11 1.90 22.49
CA ARG A 322 13.47 3.05 23.33
C ARG A 322 13.09 4.36 22.65
N PHE A 323 13.43 4.51 21.36
CA PHE A 323 13.10 5.72 20.60
C PHE A 323 11.58 5.97 20.53
N ILE A 324 10.76 4.91 20.34
CA ILE A 324 9.29 5.04 20.33
C ILE A 324 8.81 5.60 21.66
N SER A 325 9.25 5.05 22.81
CA SER A 325 8.89 5.54 24.14
C SER A 325 9.37 6.99 24.37
N GLU A 326 10.61 7.30 24.01
CA GLU A 326 11.20 8.64 24.20
C GLU A 326 10.53 9.70 23.29
N LYS A 327 10.22 9.34 22.04
CA LYS A 327 9.72 10.27 21.03
C LYS A 327 8.22 10.49 21.10
N TYR A 328 7.45 9.42 21.33
CA TYR A 328 5.99 9.45 21.26
C TYR A 328 5.33 9.20 22.62
N GLY A 329 6.11 8.87 23.66
CA GLY A 329 5.62 8.60 25.01
C GLY A 329 4.58 7.49 25.03
N LYS A 330 3.59 7.63 25.92
CA LYS A 330 2.53 6.65 26.11
C LYS A 330 1.76 6.31 24.83
N ALA A 331 1.55 7.26 23.92
CA ALA A 331 0.82 6.99 22.68
C ALA A 331 1.61 6.05 21.74
N GLY A 332 2.93 6.23 21.65
CA GLY A 332 3.79 5.32 20.89
C GLY A 332 3.86 3.92 21.50
N ASP A 333 3.99 3.84 22.82
CA ASP A 333 4.01 2.56 23.54
C ASP A 333 2.67 1.81 23.35
N GLU A 334 1.53 2.48 23.48
CA GLU A 334 0.22 1.89 23.26
C GLU A 334 0.06 1.33 21.82
N TRP A 335 0.55 2.04 20.80
CA TRP A 335 0.51 1.54 19.43
C TRP A 335 1.42 0.35 19.22
N ALA A 336 2.64 0.38 19.75
CA ALA A 336 3.57 -0.75 19.70
C ALA A 336 2.97 -1.99 20.39
N ASP A 337 2.41 -1.83 21.59
CA ASP A 337 1.81 -2.92 22.35
C ASP A 337 0.58 -3.52 21.64
N LYS A 338 -0.34 -2.69 21.12
CA LYS A 338 -1.49 -3.15 20.33
C LYS A 338 -1.04 -3.92 19.09
N PHE A 339 -0.04 -3.43 18.39
CA PHE A 339 0.49 -4.08 17.20
C PHE A 339 1.12 -5.44 17.52
N LEU A 340 1.99 -5.50 18.53
CA LEU A 340 2.62 -6.75 18.97
C LEU A 340 1.60 -7.76 19.49
N ALA A 341 0.57 -7.28 20.20
CA ALA A 341 -0.54 -8.12 20.64
C ALA A 341 -1.35 -8.70 19.46
N ALA A 342 -1.62 -7.89 18.44
CA ALA A 342 -2.31 -8.34 17.21
C ALA A 342 -1.47 -9.39 16.45
N ILE A 343 -0.16 -9.22 16.36
CA ILE A 343 0.76 -10.22 15.77
C ILE A 343 0.69 -11.53 16.55
N LYS A 344 0.85 -11.50 17.87
CA LYS A 344 0.78 -12.68 18.71
C LYS A 344 -0.57 -13.42 18.58
N GLN A 345 -1.66 -12.68 18.53
CA GLN A 345 -3.00 -13.25 18.31
C GLN A 345 -3.11 -13.92 16.93
N ALA A 346 -2.60 -13.29 15.88
CA ALA A 346 -2.58 -13.84 14.53
C ALA A 346 -1.78 -15.15 14.46
N GLU A 347 -0.59 -15.20 15.05
CA GLU A 347 0.24 -16.39 15.15
C GLU A 347 -0.47 -17.55 15.85
N GLN A 348 -1.14 -17.26 16.98
CA GLN A 348 -1.90 -18.27 17.74
C GLN A 348 -3.08 -18.82 16.93
N GLN A 349 -3.81 -17.96 16.23
CA GLN A 349 -4.94 -18.37 15.38
C GLN A 349 -4.47 -19.26 14.23
N LEU A 350 -3.42 -18.86 13.50
CA LEU A 350 -2.86 -19.64 12.41
C LEU A 350 -2.34 -21.00 12.88
N ALA A 351 -1.66 -21.04 14.03
CA ALA A 351 -1.19 -22.30 14.60
C ALA A 351 -2.36 -23.23 15.02
N ALA A 352 -3.48 -22.69 15.51
CA ALA A 352 -4.68 -23.45 15.84
C ALA A 352 -5.37 -24.00 14.58
N GLU A 353 -5.50 -23.17 13.53
CA GLU A 353 -6.07 -23.57 12.24
C GLU A 353 -5.24 -24.70 11.59
N ALA A 354 -3.90 -24.57 11.57
CA ALA A 354 -3.02 -25.59 11.05
C ALA A 354 -3.17 -26.95 11.78
N LYS A 355 -3.30 -26.93 13.11
CA LYS A 355 -3.55 -28.15 13.90
C LYS A 355 -4.91 -28.80 13.57
N THR A 356 -5.90 -28.01 13.20
CA THR A 356 -7.23 -28.53 12.83
C THR A 356 -7.25 -29.09 11.42
N ALA A 357 -6.56 -28.44 10.49
CA ALA A 357 -6.48 -28.86 9.07
C ALA A 357 -5.73 -30.20 8.86
N VAL A 358 -4.88 -30.61 9.82
CA VAL A 358 -4.08 -31.86 9.73
C VAL A 358 -4.76 -33.04 10.46
N LYS A 359 -5.87 -32.80 11.16
CA LYS A 359 -6.69 -33.85 11.78
C LYS A 359 -7.76 -34.38 10.83
#